data_39dacca98443494f7f115116eb0d2902
#
_entry.id   39dacca98443494f7f115116eb0d2902
#
_cell.length_a   1.000
_cell.length_b   1.000
_cell.length_c   1.000
_cell.angle_alpha   90.00
_cell.angle_beta   90.00
_cell.angle_gamma   90.00
#
_symmetry.space_group_name_H-M   'P 1'
#
loop_
_entity.id
_entity.type
_entity.pdbx_description
1 polymer ?
#
loop_
_entity_poly.entity_id
_entity_poly.type
_entity_poly.pdbx_seq_one_letter_code
_entity_poly.pdbx_strand_id
1 'polypeptide(L)'
;MIWLILLLSLYLGFCLFFYFFQHLFFFRPEKLIKSFQYKYPFPFEELDFDMEDGGSINAIYFKVPNSRGVVYYLKGNSKSIKGWGKFAKDFLSNGYDFLMMDYRGFGKSRGKRSQEKVFNDAQYIYKWLTQSYSEDKIVLYGRSWGSGVAARISSWNKPRMLILDSPYFSFFYNINRYIFFTPLRWMLEICA
;
A
#
# COMPACT_ATOMS: atom_id res chain seq x y z
N MET A 1 -9.93 30.99 35.13
CA MET A 1 -11.03 30.09 34.68
C MET A 1 -11.26 30.19 33.15
N ILE A 2 -11.50 31.40 32.61
CA ILE A 2 -11.79 31.60 31.17
C ILE A 2 -10.64 31.10 30.25
N TRP A 3 -9.38 31.41 30.59
CA TRP A 3 -8.22 30.96 29.79
C TRP A 3 -8.07 29.45 29.77
N LEU A 4 -8.39 28.75 30.85
CA LEU A 4 -8.34 27.28 30.89
C LEU A 4 -9.42 26.67 30.00
N ILE A 5 -10.63 27.25 29.96
CA ILE A 5 -11.72 26.82 29.08
C ILE A 5 -11.32 27.05 27.63
N LEU A 6 -10.70 28.17 27.28
CA LEU A 6 -10.23 28.46 25.93
C LEU A 6 -9.14 27.49 25.48
N LEU A 7 -8.16 27.19 26.34
CA LEU A 7 -7.11 26.21 26.04
C LEU A 7 -7.68 24.80 25.83
N LEU A 8 -8.62 24.39 26.68
CA LEU A 8 -9.27 23.08 26.54
C LEU A 8 -10.09 23.00 25.25
N SER A 9 -10.84 24.06 24.93
CA SER A 9 -11.62 24.10 23.67
C SER A 9 -10.74 24.05 22.44
N LEU A 10 -9.59 24.75 22.45
CA LEU A 10 -8.63 24.73 21.38
C LEU A 10 -8.00 23.34 21.22
N TYR A 11 -7.64 22.70 22.32
CA TYR A 11 -7.11 21.33 22.31
C TYR A 11 -8.12 20.31 21.79
N LEU A 12 -9.38 20.36 22.22
CA LEU A 12 -10.45 19.51 21.72
C LEU A 12 -10.70 19.74 20.23
N GLY A 13 -10.72 21.01 19.81
CA GLY A 13 -10.84 21.37 18.39
C GLY A 13 -9.71 20.80 17.54
N PHE A 14 -8.47 20.87 18.03
CA PHE A 14 -7.31 20.27 17.39
C PHE A 14 -7.46 18.74 17.31
N CYS A 15 -7.87 18.07 18.38
CA CYS A 15 -8.09 16.63 18.38
C CYS A 15 -9.16 16.21 17.37
N LEU A 16 -10.31 16.91 17.35
CA LEU A 16 -11.38 16.65 16.37
C LEU A 16 -10.91 16.89 14.93
N PHE A 17 -10.24 18.00 14.67
CA PHE A 17 -9.66 18.27 13.36
C PHE A 17 -8.74 17.15 12.92
N PHE A 18 -7.81 16.75 13.78
CA PHE A 18 -6.88 15.67 13.45
C PHE A 18 -7.62 14.33 13.23
N TYR A 19 -8.60 14.00 14.03
CA TYR A 19 -9.43 12.80 13.88
C TYR A 19 -10.08 12.72 12.49
N PHE A 20 -10.75 13.79 12.05
CA PHE A 20 -11.44 13.79 10.76
C PHE A 20 -10.50 13.90 9.56
N PHE A 21 -9.39 14.61 9.69
CA PHE A 21 -8.49 14.92 8.58
C PHE A 21 -7.18 14.12 8.59
N GLN A 22 -6.99 13.16 9.49
CA GLN A 22 -5.77 12.36 9.61
C GLN A 22 -5.36 11.70 8.28
N HIS A 23 -6.33 11.26 7.46
CA HIS A 23 -6.06 10.61 6.18
C HIS A 23 -5.31 11.52 5.18
N LEU A 24 -5.43 12.85 5.30
CA LEU A 24 -4.71 13.81 4.46
C LEU A 24 -3.22 13.89 4.83
N PHE A 25 -2.88 13.61 6.09
CA PHE A 25 -1.51 13.66 6.57
C PHE A 25 -0.75 12.37 6.25
N PHE A 26 -1.41 11.23 6.39
CA PHE A 26 -0.75 9.93 6.28
C PHE A 26 -0.78 9.33 4.88
N PHE A 27 -1.75 9.67 4.07
CA PHE A 27 -1.87 9.15 2.71
C PHE A 27 -1.88 10.28 1.70
N ARG A 28 -0.99 10.19 0.73
CA ARG A 28 -0.89 11.17 -0.38
C ARG A 28 -1.18 10.47 -1.71
N PRO A 29 -2.43 10.04 -1.95
CA PRO A 29 -2.79 9.34 -3.18
C PRO A 29 -2.74 10.29 -4.37
N GLU A 30 -2.12 9.86 -5.44
CA GLU A 30 -2.32 10.40 -6.77
C GLU A 30 -3.50 9.64 -7.38
N LYS A 31 -4.61 10.32 -7.67
CA LYS A 31 -5.78 9.73 -8.34
C LYS A 31 -5.64 9.91 -9.84
N LEU A 32 -5.88 8.85 -10.61
CA LEU A 32 -5.86 8.87 -12.07
C LEU A 32 -7.26 8.56 -12.61
N ILE A 33 -7.60 9.13 -13.76
CA ILE A 33 -8.81 8.75 -14.49
C ILE A 33 -8.64 7.35 -15.08
N LYS A 34 -9.73 6.61 -15.31
CA LYS A 34 -9.66 5.24 -15.85
C LYS A 34 -9.00 5.18 -17.23
N SER A 35 -9.17 6.20 -18.06
CA SER A 35 -8.58 6.30 -19.40
C SER A 35 -7.09 6.70 -19.41
N PHE A 36 -6.48 6.93 -18.24
CA PHE A 36 -5.06 7.26 -18.17
C PHE A 36 -4.22 6.11 -18.76
N GLN A 37 -3.29 6.44 -19.65
CA GLN A 37 -2.37 5.48 -20.28
C GLN A 37 -1.03 5.49 -19.55
N TYR A 38 -0.65 4.36 -18.96
CA TYR A 38 0.68 4.21 -18.39
C TYR A 38 1.76 4.20 -19.48
N LYS A 39 2.93 4.74 -19.17
CA LYS A 39 4.09 4.74 -20.08
C LYS A 39 5.32 4.30 -19.28
N TYR A 40 5.87 3.16 -19.64
CA TYR A 40 7.09 2.62 -19.07
C TYR A 40 8.06 2.20 -20.21
N PRO A 41 9.37 2.14 -19.92
CA PRO A 41 10.37 1.78 -20.93
C PRO A 41 10.38 0.28 -21.26
N PHE A 42 9.60 -0.53 -20.57
CA PHE A 42 9.52 -1.99 -20.76
C PHE A 42 8.07 -2.37 -21.09
N PRO A 43 7.86 -3.44 -21.88
CA PRO A 43 6.53 -4.00 -22.10
C PRO A 43 5.88 -4.40 -20.78
N PHE A 44 4.60 -4.10 -20.65
CA PHE A 44 3.82 -4.43 -19.44
C PHE A 44 2.38 -4.74 -19.80
N GLU A 45 1.71 -5.44 -18.91
CA GLU A 45 0.28 -5.65 -18.92
C GLU A 45 -0.35 -4.78 -17.82
N GLU A 46 -1.41 -4.09 -18.14
CA GLU A 46 -2.26 -3.43 -17.14
C GLU A 46 -3.37 -4.41 -16.75
N LEU A 47 -3.52 -4.65 -15.45
CA LEU A 47 -4.49 -5.58 -14.90
C LEU A 47 -5.48 -4.83 -14.02
N ASP A 48 -6.74 -5.19 -14.12
CA ASP A 48 -7.80 -4.74 -13.21
C ASP A 48 -8.42 -5.94 -12.53
N PHE A 49 -8.52 -5.89 -11.20
CA PHE A 49 -9.11 -6.91 -10.36
C PHE A 49 -10.36 -6.36 -9.71
N ASP A 50 -11.51 -6.95 -9.99
CA ASP A 50 -12.76 -6.64 -9.31
C ASP A 50 -12.84 -7.42 -8.00
N MET A 51 -13.13 -6.69 -6.91
CA MET A 51 -13.25 -7.25 -5.58
C MET A 51 -14.73 -7.50 -5.24
N GLU A 52 -15.00 -8.53 -4.44
CA GLU A 52 -16.35 -8.94 -4.06
C GLU A 52 -17.20 -7.82 -3.45
N ASP A 53 -16.58 -6.86 -2.81
CA ASP A 53 -17.23 -5.70 -2.19
C ASP A 53 -17.45 -4.51 -3.15
N GLY A 54 -17.30 -4.72 -4.45
CA GLY A 54 -17.44 -3.70 -5.50
C GLY A 54 -16.23 -2.76 -5.63
N GLY A 55 -15.15 -2.99 -4.90
CA GLY A 55 -13.88 -2.31 -5.13
C GLY A 55 -13.20 -2.80 -6.40
N SER A 56 -12.28 -2.02 -6.96
CA SER A 56 -11.44 -2.44 -8.08
C SER A 56 -9.99 -2.06 -7.83
N ILE A 57 -9.08 -2.98 -8.11
CA ILE A 57 -7.65 -2.82 -7.92
C ILE A 57 -6.96 -2.85 -9.27
N ASN A 58 -6.27 -1.77 -9.60
CA ASN A 58 -5.46 -1.67 -10.79
C ASN A 58 -4.01 -2.02 -10.47
N ALA A 59 -3.37 -2.79 -11.34
CA ALA A 59 -2.00 -3.23 -11.20
C ALA A 59 -1.28 -3.15 -12.54
N ILE A 60 0.04 -3.12 -12.50
CA ILE A 60 0.93 -3.30 -13.65
C ILE A 60 1.76 -4.54 -13.46
N TYR A 61 1.93 -5.28 -14.55
CA TYR A 61 2.66 -6.53 -14.55
C TYR A 61 3.66 -6.55 -15.71
N PHE A 62 4.93 -6.68 -15.39
CA PHE A 62 6.03 -6.78 -16.34
C PHE A 62 6.53 -8.22 -16.35
N LYS A 63 6.80 -8.73 -17.53
CA LYS A 63 7.33 -10.09 -17.74
C LYS A 63 8.68 -10.05 -18.46
N VAL A 64 9.55 -10.97 -18.10
CA VAL A 64 10.83 -11.18 -18.79
C VAL A 64 10.91 -12.62 -19.36
N PRO A 65 11.63 -12.83 -20.46
CA PRO A 65 11.86 -14.18 -20.95
C PRO A 65 12.60 -15.04 -19.92
N ASN A 66 12.18 -16.31 -19.76
CA ASN A 66 12.80 -17.26 -18.84
C ASN A 66 12.88 -16.75 -17.38
N SER A 67 11.81 -16.15 -16.90
CA SER A 67 11.75 -15.55 -15.58
C SER A 67 12.14 -16.53 -14.46
N ARG A 68 12.93 -16.04 -13.50
CA ARG A 68 13.33 -16.79 -12.29
C ARG A 68 12.22 -16.86 -11.25
N GLY A 69 11.18 -16.07 -11.39
CA GLY A 69 10.06 -15.91 -10.48
C GLY A 69 9.48 -14.50 -10.57
N VAL A 70 8.60 -14.14 -9.66
CA VAL A 70 7.94 -12.82 -9.66
C VAL A 70 8.22 -12.07 -8.35
N VAL A 71 8.47 -10.77 -8.49
CA VAL A 71 8.50 -9.84 -7.36
C VAL A 71 7.14 -9.17 -7.27
N TYR A 72 6.40 -9.45 -6.22
CA TYR A 72 5.20 -8.73 -5.86
C TYR A 72 5.56 -7.53 -4.98
N TYR A 73 5.59 -6.35 -5.61
CA TYR A 73 6.05 -5.13 -4.98
C TYR A 73 4.88 -4.35 -4.39
N LEU A 74 4.89 -4.22 -3.07
CA LEU A 74 3.90 -3.49 -2.27
C LEU A 74 4.48 -2.12 -1.90
N LYS A 75 3.98 -1.09 -2.59
CA LYS A 75 4.50 0.28 -2.53
C LYS A 75 4.19 1.02 -1.23
N GLY A 76 4.83 2.16 -1.03
CA GLY A 76 4.53 3.07 0.08
C GLY A 76 3.17 3.80 -0.07
N ASN A 77 2.87 4.65 0.89
CA ASN A 77 1.59 5.35 1.07
C ASN A 77 1.39 6.61 0.22
N SER A 78 2.20 6.82 -0.80
CA SER A 78 2.14 8.04 -1.63
C SER A 78 2.06 7.71 -3.12
N LYS A 79 1.60 8.69 -3.92
CA LYS A 79 1.52 8.63 -5.39
C LYS A 79 0.75 7.39 -5.90
N SER A 80 0.91 7.07 -7.18
CA SER A 80 0.32 5.88 -7.83
C SER A 80 1.42 5.03 -8.46
N ILE A 81 1.05 3.86 -8.96
CA ILE A 81 1.96 2.99 -9.71
C ILE A 81 2.59 3.71 -10.90
N LYS A 82 1.96 4.75 -11.47
CA LYS A 82 2.55 5.62 -12.49
C LYS A 82 3.97 6.09 -12.12
N GLY A 83 4.17 6.52 -10.88
CA GLY A 83 5.49 6.97 -10.41
C GLY A 83 6.36 5.85 -9.83
N TRP A 84 5.73 4.82 -9.25
CA TRP A 84 6.44 3.71 -8.61
C TRP A 84 6.89 2.63 -9.60
N GLY A 85 6.21 2.47 -10.74
CA GLY A 85 6.53 1.45 -11.73
C GLY A 85 7.95 1.53 -12.29
N LYS A 86 8.65 2.67 -12.14
CA LYS A 86 10.06 2.81 -12.51
C LYS A 86 11.00 1.84 -11.78
N PHE A 87 10.62 1.38 -10.58
CA PHE A 87 11.39 0.40 -9.81
C PHE A 87 11.39 -1.00 -10.44
N ALA A 88 10.49 -1.27 -11.40
CA ALA A 88 10.48 -2.53 -12.13
C ALA A 88 11.84 -2.83 -12.77
N LYS A 89 12.55 -1.80 -13.28
CA LYS A 89 13.86 -1.95 -13.93
C LYS A 89 14.83 -2.78 -13.10
N ASP A 90 14.91 -2.53 -11.79
CA ASP A 90 15.88 -3.17 -10.92
C ASP A 90 15.65 -4.69 -10.80
N PHE A 91 14.39 -5.12 -10.91
CA PHE A 91 14.00 -6.53 -10.82
C PHE A 91 14.04 -7.23 -12.19
N LEU A 92 13.56 -6.56 -13.22
CA LEU A 92 13.57 -7.09 -14.59
C LEU A 92 14.99 -7.36 -15.08
N SER A 93 15.95 -6.46 -14.80
CA SER A 93 17.37 -6.65 -15.14
C SER A 93 18.03 -7.81 -14.40
N ASN A 94 17.42 -8.27 -13.29
CA ASN A 94 17.85 -9.44 -12.54
C ASN A 94 17.07 -10.74 -12.89
N GLY A 95 16.26 -10.69 -13.96
CA GLY A 95 15.54 -11.84 -14.47
C GLY A 95 14.30 -12.22 -13.67
N TYR A 96 13.67 -11.27 -12.98
CA TYR A 96 12.41 -11.48 -12.30
C TYR A 96 11.28 -10.73 -13.00
N ASP A 97 10.12 -11.34 -13.09
CA ASP A 97 8.89 -10.64 -13.38
C ASP A 97 8.55 -9.69 -12.23
N PHE A 98 7.77 -8.66 -12.52
CA PHE A 98 7.46 -7.64 -11.52
C PHE A 98 5.98 -7.28 -11.57
N LEU A 99 5.30 -7.40 -10.45
CA LEU A 99 3.91 -6.98 -10.29
C LEU A 99 3.80 -5.94 -9.18
N MET A 100 3.08 -4.86 -9.45
CA MET A 100 2.78 -3.79 -8.49
C MET A 100 1.32 -3.37 -8.61
N MET A 101 0.62 -3.26 -7.48
CA MET A 101 -0.75 -2.78 -7.42
C MET A 101 -0.87 -1.37 -6.83
N ASP A 102 -1.90 -0.66 -7.21
CA ASP A 102 -2.36 0.52 -6.48
C ASP A 102 -3.41 0.11 -5.44
N TYR A 103 -3.24 0.59 -4.22
CA TYR A 103 -4.26 0.41 -3.17
C TYR A 103 -5.52 1.20 -3.49
N ARG A 104 -6.65 0.82 -2.90
CA ARG A 104 -7.92 1.55 -3.05
C ARG A 104 -7.74 3.05 -2.81
N GLY A 105 -8.25 3.86 -3.73
CA GLY A 105 -8.13 5.32 -3.72
C GLY A 105 -6.82 5.88 -4.28
N PHE A 106 -5.90 5.01 -4.73
CA PHE A 106 -4.68 5.40 -5.46
C PHE A 106 -4.82 5.06 -6.95
N GLY A 107 -4.18 5.84 -7.80
CA GLY A 107 -4.17 5.63 -9.24
C GLY A 107 -5.56 5.41 -9.82
N LYS A 108 -5.71 4.30 -10.54
CA LYS A 108 -7.00 3.87 -11.10
C LYS A 108 -7.82 2.98 -10.14
N SER A 109 -7.25 2.53 -9.00
CA SER A 109 -7.96 1.70 -8.03
C SER A 109 -9.07 2.46 -7.33
N ARG A 110 -10.20 1.80 -7.11
CA ARG A 110 -11.42 2.39 -6.53
C ARG A 110 -11.94 1.54 -5.37
N GLY A 111 -12.75 2.17 -4.55
CA GLY A 111 -13.39 1.56 -3.38
C GLY A 111 -12.99 2.22 -2.06
N LYS A 112 -13.79 1.98 -1.03
CA LYS A 112 -13.51 2.45 0.34
C LYS A 112 -12.29 1.69 0.89
N ARG A 113 -11.31 2.44 1.38
CA ARG A 113 -10.10 1.86 1.97
C ARG A 113 -10.29 1.62 3.46
N SER A 114 -9.88 0.45 3.92
CA SER A 114 -9.56 0.13 5.32
C SER A 114 -8.31 -0.74 5.32
N GLN A 115 -7.68 -0.92 6.46
CA GLN A 115 -6.52 -1.81 6.60
C GLN A 115 -6.86 -3.23 6.16
N GLU A 116 -7.97 -3.76 6.66
CA GLU A 116 -8.46 -5.10 6.33
C GLU A 116 -8.66 -5.28 4.83
N LYS A 117 -9.34 -4.31 4.17
CA LYS A 117 -9.56 -4.37 2.72
C LYS A 117 -8.26 -4.35 1.93
N VAL A 118 -7.27 -3.56 2.35
CA VAL A 118 -5.96 -3.55 1.69
C VAL A 118 -5.25 -4.89 1.84
N PHE A 119 -5.33 -5.52 3.00
CA PHE A 119 -4.77 -6.86 3.20
C PHE A 119 -5.49 -7.91 2.35
N ASN A 120 -6.81 -7.88 2.29
CA ASN A 120 -7.61 -8.80 1.50
C ASN A 120 -7.35 -8.62 -0.02
N ASP A 121 -7.27 -7.39 -0.50
CA ASP A 121 -6.92 -7.09 -1.89
C ASP A 121 -5.52 -7.62 -2.24
N ALA A 122 -4.54 -7.36 -1.37
CA ALA A 122 -3.18 -7.83 -1.58
C ALA A 122 -3.09 -9.37 -1.52
N GLN A 123 -3.84 -10.02 -0.63
CA GLN A 123 -3.93 -11.47 -0.55
C GLN A 123 -4.61 -12.07 -1.79
N TYR A 124 -5.66 -11.44 -2.29
CA TYR A 124 -6.32 -11.85 -3.52
C TYR A 124 -5.33 -11.90 -4.70
N ILE A 125 -4.56 -10.82 -4.87
CA ILE A 125 -3.56 -10.74 -5.95
C ILE A 125 -2.41 -11.74 -5.70
N TYR A 126 -2.01 -11.97 -4.45
CA TYR A 126 -1.03 -13.02 -4.14
C TYR A 126 -1.55 -14.41 -4.58
N LYS A 127 -2.79 -14.73 -4.26
CA LYS A 127 -3.44 -15.99 -4.70
C LYS A 127 -3.58 -16.07 -6.22
N TRP A 128 -3.82 -14.97 -6.89
CA TRP A 128 -3.78 -14.91 -8.35
C TRP A 128 -2.39 -15.25 -8.89
N LEU A 129 -1.32 -14.71 -8.28
CA LEU A 129 0.06 -15.06 -8.66
C LEU A 129 0.37 -16.54 -8.45
N THR A 130 -0.17 -17.19 -7.41
CA THR A 130 0.06 -18.63 -7.18
C THR A 130 -0.55 -19.55 -8.24
N GLN A 131 -1.40 -19.03 -9.13
CA GLN A 131 -1.89 -19.79 -10.28
C GLN A 131 -0.82 -19.98 -11.36
N SER A 132 0.18 -19.08 -11.41
CA SER A 132 1.25 -19.11 -12.41
C SER A 132 2.65 -19.38 -11.83
N TYR A 133 2.82 -19.13 -10.53
CA TYR A 133 4.11 -19.33 -9.83
C TYR A 133 3.91 -20.19 -8.59
N SER A 134 4.76 -21.17 -8.40
CA SER A 134 4.88 -21.81 -7.09
C SER A 134 5.39 -20.79 -6.05
N GLU A 135 5.00 -20.94 -4.79
CA GLU A 135 5.31 -19.94 -3.75
C GLU A 135 6.83 -19.72 -3.56
N ASP A 136 7.65 -20.76 -3.82
CA ASP A 136 9.11 -20.68 -3.82
C ASP A 136 9.71 -19.82 -4.94
N LYS A 137 8.89 -19.33 -5.86
CA LYS A 137 9.24 -18.38 -6.93
C LYS A 137 8.65 -16.98 -6.71
N ILE A 138 7.87 -16.77 -5.66
CA ILE A 138 7.29 -15.47 -5.32
C ILE A 138 8.13 -14.76 -4.27
N VAL A 139 8.60 -13.56 -4.59
CA VAL A 139 9.28 -12.66 -3.66
C VAL A 139 8.30 -11.55 -3.28
N LEU A 140 8.02 -11.40 -2.00
CA LEU A 140 7.28 -10.23 -1.49
C LEU A 140 8.26 -9.11 -1.17
N TYR A 141 8.06 -7.95 -1.79
CA TYR A 141 8.84 -6.75 -1.51
C TYR A 141 7.92 -5.66 -0.99
N GLY A 142 8.11 -5.27 0.27
CA GLY A 142 7.31 -4.21 0.89
C GLY A 142 8.15 -2.99 1.22
N ARG A 143 7.76 -1.81 0.72
CA ARG A 143 8.47 -0.56 1.00
C ARG A 143 7.65 0.38 1.86
N SER A 144 8.25 0.88 2.94
CA SER A 144 7.61 1.81 3.87
C SER A 144 6.26 1.25 4.36
N TRP A 145 5.14 1.94 4.13
CA TRP A 145 3.81 1.42 4.48
C TRP A 145 3.51 0.04 3.88
N GLY A 146 3.99 -0.23 2.65
CA GLY A 146 3.88 -1.55 2.01
C GLY A 146 4.63 -2.67 2.74
N SER A 147 5.59 -2.35 3.62
CA SER A 147 6.27 -3.38 4.43
C SER A 147 5.33 -4.07 5.41
N GLY A 148 4.37 -3.34 5.99
CA GLY A 148 3.34 -3.92 6.84
C GLY A 148 2.40 -4.83 6.06
N VAL A 149 2.02 -4.43 4.83
CA VAL A 149 1.21 -5.26 3.94
C VAL A 149 1.96 -6.54 3.55
N ALA A 150 3.23 -6.41 3.14
CA ALA A 150 4.07 -7.56 2.76
C ALA A 150 4.26 -8.53 3.92
N ALA A 151 4.52 -8.04 5.13
CA ALA A 151 4.65 -8.85 6.33
C ALA A 151 3.35 -9.61 6.63
N ARG A 152 2.18 -8.94 6.47
CA ARG A 152 0.88 -9.58 6.68
C ARG A 152 0.63 -10.69 5.65
N ILE A 153 0.89 -10.43 4.37
CA ILE A 153 0.73 -11.45 3.32
C ILE A 153 1.69 -12.63 3.56
N SER A 154 2.93 -12.37 3.95
CA SER A 154 3.90 -13.41 4.28
C SER A 154 3.48 -14.25 5.49
N SER A 155 2.74 -13.68 6.45
CA SER A 155 2.24 -14.44 7.61
C SER A 155 1.14 -15.47 7.25
N TRP A 156 0.48 -15.30 6.13
CA TRP A 156 -0.57 -16.20 5.65
C TRP A 156 -0.09 -17.19 4.58
N ASN A 157 1.11 -17.00 4.02
CA ASN A 157 1.61 -17.73 2.87
C ASN A 157 3.09 -18.10 3.07
N LYS A 158 3.66 -18.82 2.12
CA LYS A 158 5.07 -19.27 2.18
C LYS A 158 5.86 -18.75 0.96
N PRO A 159 6.00 -17.43 0.78
CA PRO A 159 6.79 -16.90 -0.31
C PRO A 159 8.26 -17.31 -0.17
N ARG A 160 8.97 -17.36 -1.30
CA ARG A 160 10.43 -17.63 -1.33
C ARG A 160 11.19 -16.70 -0.39
N MET A 161 10.81 -15.42 -0.39
CA MET A 161 11.52 -14.39 0.37
C MET A 161 10.58 -13.23 0.68
N LEU A 162 10.77 -12.63 1.85
CA LEU A 162 10.17 -11.36 2.25
C LEU A 162 11.28 -10.32 2.36
N ILE A 163 11.19 -9.25 1.57
CA ILE A 163 12.11 -8.11 1.62
C ILE A 163 11.34 -6.91 2.17
N LEU A 164 11.86 -6.33 3.23
CA LEU A 164 11.29 -5.16 3.89
C LEU A 164 12.23 -3.97 3.73
N ASP A 165 11.84 -2.99 2.92
CA ASP A 165 12.57 -1.76 2.67
C ASP A 165 11.98 -0.64 3.52
N SER A 166 12.80 -0.09 4.41
CA SER A 166 12.40 0.95 5.38
C SER A 166 11.18 0.53 6.23
N PRO A 167 11.20 -0.64 6.86
CA PRO A 167 10.08 -1.13 7.65
C PRO A 167 9.88 -0.30 8.91
N TYR A 168 8.65 -0.35 9.44
CA TYR A 168 8.29 0.22 10.73
C TYR A 168 7.74 -0.88 11.64
N PHE A 169 8.02 -0.79 12.92
CA PHE A 169 7.52 -1.74 13.92
C PHE A 169 6.00 -1.66 14.06
N SER A 170 5.48 -0.43 14.16
CA SER A 170 4.06 -0.15 14.25
C SER A 170 3.81 1.26 13.73
N PHE A 171 2.79 1.43 12.91
CA PHE A 171 2.38 2.74 12.40
C PHE A 171 2.00 3.67 13.56
N PHE A 172 1.26 3.14 14.51
CA PHE A 172 0.89 3.83 15.74
C PHE A 172 2.11 4.28 16.55
N TYR A 173 3.09 3.37 16.77
CA TYR A 173 4.31 3.68 17.53
C TYR A 173 5.10 4.82 16.87
N ASN A 174 5.26 4.78 15.57
CA ASN A 174 5.97 5.82 14.83
C ASN A 174 5.28 7.18 14.97
N ILE A 175 3.96 7.23 14.85
CA ILE A 175 3.22 8.50 14.94
C ILE A 175 3.23 9.02 16.37
N ASN A 176 3.01 8.18 17.37
CA ASN A 176 2.98 8.56 18.77
C ASN A 176 4.31 9.18 19.23
N ARG A 177 5.43 8.82 18.61
CA ARG A 177 6.74 9.45 18.87
C ARG A 177 6.78 10.94 18.51
N TYR A 178 6.01 11.36 17.51
CA TYR A 178 5.98 12.75 17.03
C TYR A 178 4.83 13.57 17.63
N ILE A 179 3.75 12.91 18.02
CA ILE A 179 2.52 13.57 18.50
C ILE A 179 2.08 12.95 19.85
N PHE A 180 3.03 12.84 20.79
CA PHE A 180 2.81 12.18 22.10
C PHE A 180 1.77 12.86 22.99
N PHE A 181 1.44 14.13 22.73
CA PHE A 181 0.46 14.91 23.49
C PHE A 181 -0.99 14.75 22.98
N THR A 182 -1.22 13.91 21.96
CA THR A 182 -2.57 13.63 21.48
C THR A 182 -3.00 12.22 21.91
N PRO A 183 -4.29 11.98 22.18
CA PRO A 183 -4.80 10.65 22.50
C PRO A 183 -4.91 9.77 21.23
N LEU A 184 -3.83 9.66 20.48
CA LEU A 184 -3.77 9.01 19.14
C LEU A 184 -4.29 7.58 19.14
N ARG A 185 -4.13 6.85 20.25
CA ARG A 185 -4.60 5.47 20.37
C ARG A 185 -6.11 5.33 20.12
N TRP A 186 -6.88 6.36 20.47
CA TRP A 186 -8.34 6.41 20.31
C TRP A 186 -8.76 7.09 19.00
N MET A 187 -7.82 7.78 18.35
CA MET A 187 -8.11 8.63 17.20
C MET A 187 -7.71 8.02 15.86
N LEU A 188 -6.76 7.06 15.84
CA LEU A 188 -6.27 6.49 14.61
C LEU A 188 -7.15 5.32 14.13
N GLU A 189 -8.16 5.63 13.33
CA GLU A 189 -8.95 4.63 12.60
C GLU A 189 -8.22 4.07 11.35
N ILE A 190 -7.13 4.71 10.94
CA ILE A 190 -6.41 4.36 9.69
C ILE A 190 -5.65 3.04 9.83
N CYS A 191 -5.41 2.59 11.04
CA CYS A 191 -4.64 1.40 11.36
C CYS A 191 -5.47 0.28 11.99
N ALA A 192 -6.78 0.48 12.12
CA ALA A 192 -7.72 -0.52 12.64
C ALA A 192 -8.38 -1.30 11.50
#